data_ce6175f7ae0ce893d1087bfa1f10a24b
#
_entry.id   ce6175f7ae0ce893d1087bfa1f10a24b
#
_cell.length_a   1.000
_cell.length_b   1.000
_cell.length_c   1.000
_cell.angle_alpha   90.00
_cell.angle_beta   90.00
_cell.angle_gamma   90.00
#
_symmetry.space_group_name_H-M   'P 1'
#
loop_
_entity.id
_entity.type
_entity.pdbx_description
1 polymer ?
#
loop_
_entity_poly.entity_id
_entity_poly.type
_entity_poly.pdbx_seq_one_letter_code
_entity_poly.pdbx_strand_id
1 'polypeptide(L)'
;MWKYVFPSDASSTGEYISSLASTPDGGFVAGGKAISESGFFTGTQKGGTKAFIFKFDKNGNIKWRKVLQGSKSNIISALAVNSDGDIYATCVTMSTDGDFSGIRFNKIRTENTVLLKLNKKGNLDWAEYLQGSGKSEFNALAVTDDGGCVVGGTFTIYKRADGIYTMNYGKRDGYVLRYNSKGQVCWSRLIGGADDDSVLGIACIKGGFAVVGQSKSSTEDFQGYKVGGGSDGYILYLNDEGKTTATVRLNGAQDDSAMDVAVLSDGSIAIAGWTKSDDQAFNGSNTKKQYMGYVSRYTATMK
;
A
#
# COMPACT_ATOMS: atom_id res chain seq x y z
N MET A 1 8.35 21.88 -18.69
CA MET A 1 8.36 20.41 -18.53
C MET A 1 9.77 20.00 -18.17
N TRP A 2 9.95 19.10 -17.20
CA TRP A 2 11.23 18.53 -16.82
C TRP A 2 11.10 17.02 -16.63
N LYS A 3 12.21 16.29 -16.73
CA LYS A 3 12.30 14.86 -16.41
C LYS A 3 13.56 14.65 -15.57
N TYR A 4 13.52 13.69 -14.68
CA TYR A 4 14.66 13.25 -13.90
C TYR A 4 14.92 11.77 -14.15
N VAL A 5 16.16 11.44 -14.49
CA VAL A 5 16.61 10.07 -14.68
C VAL A 5 17.70 9.81 -13.66
N PHE A 6 17.51 8.77 -12.85
CA PHE A 6 18.51 8.38 -11.87
C PHE A 6 19.72 7.78 -12.60
N PRO A 7 20.93 8.31 -12.38
CA PRO A 7 22.11 7.72 -12.98
C PRO A 7 22.37 6.35 -12.35
N SER A 8 22.49 5.33 -13.18
CA SER A 8 22.84 3.96 -12.81
C SER A 8 24.23 3.60 -13.29
N ASP A 9 24.88 2.65 -12.62
CA ASP A 9 26.12 2.05 -13.12
C ASP A 9 25.84 1.18 -14.34
N ALA A 10 26.78 1.10 -15.26
CA ALA A 10 26.68 0.25 -16.46
C ALA A 10 26.50 -1.25 -16.13
N SER A 11 26.77 -1.65 -14.89
CA SER A 11 26.64 -3.01 -14.38
C SER A 11 25.38 -3.25 -13.54
N SER A 12 24.58 -2.20 -13.23
CA SER A 12 23.39 -2.32 -12.38
C SER A 12 22.13 -2.55 -13.23
N THR A 13 21.27 -3.46 -12.77
CA THR A 13 20.00 -3.78 -13.43
C THR A 13 18.86 -2.81 -13.06
N GLY A 14 19.19 -1.64 -12.53
CA GLY A 14 18.31 -0.48 -12.48
C GLY A 14 17.81 -0.06 -11.12
N GLU A 15 17.59 1.22 -11.04
CA GLU A 15 16.78 1.91 -10.04
C GLU A 15 15.32 1.78 -10.45
N TYR A 16 14.47 1.65 -9.45
CA TYR A 16 13.04 1.50 -9.65
C TYR A 16 12.27 2.42 -8.69
N ILE A 17 11.40 3.27 -9.24
CA ILE A 17 10.45 4.06 -8.46
C ILE A 17 9.17 3.25 -8.33
N SER A 18 8.76 2.98 -7.10
CA SER A 18 7.53 2.24 -6.78
C SER A 18 6.38 3.16 -6.39
N SER A 19 6.68 4.33 -5.83
CA SER A 19 5.65 5.22 -5.30
C SER A 19 6.04 6.68 -5.37
N LEU A 20 5.03 7.53 -5.55
CA LEU A 20 5.11 9.00 -5.54
C LEU A 20 4.02 9.56 -4.63
N ALA A 21 4.33 10.64 -3.91
CA ALA A 21 3.33 11.41 -3.17
C ALA A 21 3.62 12.91 -3.27
N SER A 22 2.59 13.71 -3.50
CA SER A 22 2.69 15.17 -3.51
C SER A 22 2.98 15.71 -2.10
N THR A 23 3.62 16.87 -2.02
CA THR A 23 3.91 17.53 -0.75
C THR A 23 3.25 18.91 -0.71
N PRO A 24 2.89 19.44 0.49
CA PRO A 24 2.16 20.71 0.63
C PRO A 24 2.89 21.92 0.05
N ASP A 25 4.21 21.86 -0.10
CA ASP A 25 5.04 22.92 -0.71
C ASP A 25 5.02 22.93 -2.25
N GLY A 26 4.13 22.13 -2.85
CA GLY A 26 4.01 22.00 -4.30
C GLY A 26 5.04 21.09 -4.97
N GLY A 27 5.91 20.44 -4.18
CA GLY A 27 6.83 19.43 -4.64
C GLY A 27 6.26 18.01 -4.49
N PHE A 28 7.14 17.01 -4.45
CA PHE A 28 6.75 15.61 -4.23
C PHE A 28 7.90 14.80 -3.62
N VAL A 29 7.59 13.64 -3.08
CA VAL A 29 8.55 12.61 -2.72
C VAL A 29 8.43 11.43 -3.69
N ALA A 30 9.56 10.82 -4.01
CA ALA A 30 9.66 9.60 -4.81
C ALA A 30 10.42 8.55 -4.00
N GLY A 31 9.90 7.33 -3.95
CA GLY A 31 10.53 6.22 -3.25
C GLY A 31 10.57 4.97 -4.09
N GLY A 32 11.53 4.11 -3.76
CA GLY A 32 11.73 2.88 -4.50
C GLY A 32 12.92 2.08 -4.02
N LYS A 33 13.59 1.42 -4.97
CA LYS A 33 14.78 0.62 -4.74
C LYS A 33 15.91 0.98 -5.70
N ALA A 34 17.14 0.81 -5.25
CA ALA A 34 18.35 0.94 -6.05
C ALA A 34 19.30 -0.22 -5.78
N ILE A 35 19.99 -0.67 -6.83
CA ILE A 35 21.08 -1.65 -6.74
C ILE A 35 22.42 -0.95 -6.87
N SER A 36 22.48 0.20 -7.54
CA SER A 36 23.68 0.99 -7.79
C SER A 36 24.45 1.35 -6.50
N GLU A 37 25.76 1.41 -6.62
CA GLU A 37 26.69 1.85 -5.57
C GLU A 37 27.36 3.19 -5.94
N SER A 38 26.98 3.78 -7.07
CA SER A 38 27.52 5.05 -7.58
C SER A 38 26.50 6.20 -7.52
N GLY A 39 26.93 7.37 -7.91
CA GLY A 39 26.08 8.56 -7.98
C GLY A 39 25.45 8.90 -6.64
N PHE A 40 24.13 8.91 -6.57
CA PHE A 40 23.37 9.20 -5.34
C PHE A 40 23.53 8.14 -4.24
N PHE A 41 23.99 6.96 -4.59
CA PHE A 41 24.14 5.81 -3.69
C PHE A 41 25.61 5.58 -3.29
N THR A 42 26.53 6.45 -3.69
CA THR A 42 27.94 6.39 -3.29
C THR A 42 28.07 6.48 -1.76
N GLY A 43 28.87 5.58 -1.18
CA GLY A 43 29.08 5.51 0.27
C GLY A 43 27.97 4.83 1.04
N THR A 44 26.94 4.32 0.36
CA THR A 44 25.94 3.46 0.98
C THR A 44 26.45 2.03 1.08
N GLN A 45 25.76 1.21 1.85
CA GLN A 45 26.14 -0.18 2.05
C GLN A 45 26.30 -0.94 0.73
N LYS A 46 27.36 -1.77 0.63
CA LYS A 46 27.62 -2.63 -0.52
C LYS A 46 26.71 -3.85 -0.50
N GLY A 47 26.24 -4.21 -1.68
CA GLY A 47 25.38 -5.37 -1.91
C GLY A 47 23.92 -5.14 -1.48
N GLY A 48 23.04 -6.02 -1.94
CA GLY A 48 21.60 -5.93 -1.70
C GLY A 48 20.92 -4.77 -2.42
N THR A 49 19.60 -4.72 -2.28
CA THR A 49 18.78 -3.63 -2.79
C THR A 49 18.60 -2.58 -1.70
N LYS A 50 18.79 -1.32 -2.02
CA LYS A 50 18.67 -0.19 -1.10
C LYS A 50 17.32 0.49 -1.28
N ALA A 51 16.55 0.65 -0.20
CA ALA A 51 15.36 1.49 -0.22
C ALA A 51 15.78 2.97 -0.18
N PHE A 52 15.11 3.81 -0.95
CA PHE A 52 15.37 5.24 -0.93
C PHE A 52 14.10 6.08 -0.99
N ILE A 53 14.17 7.29 -0.47
CA ILE A 53 13.15 8.34 -0.59
C ILE A 53 13.87 9.63 -0.96
N PHE A 54 13.45 10.28 -2.05
CA PHE A 54 13.98 11.57 -2.50
C PHE A 54 12.85 12.60 -2.51
N LYS A 55 13.13 13.77 -1.96
CA LYS A 55 12.24 14.92 -2.00
C LYS A 55 12.64 15.84 -3.15
N PHE A 56 11.67 16.20 -3.96
CA PHE A 56 11.79 17.15 -5.05
C PHE A 56 10.96 18.40 -4.77
N ASP A 57 11.46 19.57 -5.16
CA ASP A 57 10.65 20.79 -5.21
C ASP A 57 9.77 20.81 -6.47
N LYS A 58 8.91 21.82 -6.58
CA LYS A 58 8.01 22.01 -7.73
C LYS A 58 8.72 22.17 -9.08
N ASN A 59 10.02 22.51 -9.08
CA ASN A 59 10.83 22.68 -10.29
C ASN A 59 11.62 21.40 -10.64
N GLY A 60 11.52 20.32 -9.84
CA GLY A 60 12.20 19.06 -10.05
C GLY A 60 13.62 19.02 -9.46
N ASN A 61 14.02 20.00 -8.63
CA ASN A 61 15.30 19.94 -7.93
C ASN A 61 15.19 19.07 -6.69
N ILE A 62 16.21 18.22 -6.46
CA ILE A 62 16.30 17.40 -5.24
C ILE A 62 16.60 18.32 -4.05
N LYS A 63 15.72 18.31 -3.05
CA LYS A 63 15.89 19.05 -1.79
C LYS A 63 16.64 18.23 -0.76
N TRP A 64 16.33 16.97 -0.65
CA TRP A 64 17.04 16.00 0.18
C TRP A 64 16.84 14.58 -0.35
N ARG A 65 17.67 13.68 0.15
CA ARG A 65 17.63 12.25 -0.15
C ARG A 65 17.88 11.45 1.13
N LYS A 66 17.11 10.41 1.34
CA LYS A 66 17.32 9.40 2.36
C LYS A 66 17.48 8.05 1.66
N VAL A 67 18.59 7.38 1.94
CA VAL A 67 18.80 5.97 1.59
C VAL A 67 18.76 5.20 2.89
N LEU A 68 17.84 4.25 3.00
CA LEU A 68 17.73 3.41 4.19
C LEU A 68 18.86 2.38 4.19
N GLN A 69 19.63 2.38 5.25
CA GLN A 69 20.79 1.49 5.43
C GLN A 69 20.34 0.17 6.06
N GLY A 70 20.82 -0.94 5.53
CA GLY A 70 20.59 -2.28 6.06
C GLY A 70 21.36 -3.31 5.24
N SER A 71 21.84 -4.39 5.86
CA SER A 71 22.76 -5.35 5.24
C SER A 71 22.13 -6.23 4.14
N LYS A 72 20.82 -6.14 3.94
CA LYS A 72 20.09 -6.95 2.97
C LYS A 72 19.16 -6.09 2.11
N SER A 73 18.32 -6.72 1.32
CA SER A 73 17.39 -6.04 0.40
C SER A 73 16.33 -5.25 1.14
N ASN A 74 16.14 -4.00 0.71
CA ASN A 74 15.17 -3.06 1.23
C ASN A 74 14.50 -2.34 0.05
N ILE A 75 13.18 -2.15 0.10
CA ILE A 75 12.38 -1.57 -0.99
C ILE A 75 11.26 -0.73 -0.39
N ILE A 76 11.12 0.54 -0.78
CA ILE A 76 9.91 1.29 -0.51
C ILE A 76 8.79 0.74 -1.38
N SER A 77 7.64 0.40 -0.82
CA SER A 77 6.47 -0.08 -1.57
C SER A 77 5.38 0.99 -1.73
N ALA A 78 5.14 1.82 -0.72
CA ALA A 78 4.18 2.92 -0.81
C ALA A 78 4.65 4.16 -0.05
N LEU A 79 4.18 5.33 -0.48
CA LEU A 79 4.41 6.63 0.13
C LEU A 79 3.10 7.39 0.28
N ALA A 80 2.94 8.09 1.40
CA ALA A 80 1.91 9.09 1.61
C ALA A 80 2.48 10.28 2.39
N VAL A 81 1.91 11.49 2.21
CA VAL A 81 2.40 12.71 2.87
C VAL A 81 1.21 13.43 3.49
N ASN A 82 1.34 13.84 4.76
CA ASN A 82 0.31 14.58 5.47
C ASN A 82 0.40 16.09 5.19
N SER A 83 -0.55 16.86 5.73
CA SER A 83 -0.63 18.32 5.59
C SER A 83 0.57 19.07 6.16
N ASP A 84 1.29 18.49 7.15
CA ASP A 84 2.50 19.07 7.75
C ASP A 84 3.77 18.82 6.92
N GLY A 85 3.65 17.94 5.89
CA GLY A 85 4.75 17.50 5.04
C GLY A 85 5.51 16.31 5.59
N ASP A 86 5.03 15.65 6.67
CA ASP A 86 5.60 14.40 7.16
C ASP A 86 5.27 13.26 6.19
N ILE A 87 6.22 12.36 6.02
CA ILE A 87 6.16 11.27 5.07
C ILE A 87 5.92 9.95 5.81
N TYR A 88 4.90 9.23 5.37
CA TYR A 88 4.69 7.84 5.74
C TYR A 88 5.15 6.94 4.59
N ALA A 89 5.84 5.87 4.92
CA ALA A 89 6.35 4.92 3.92
C ALA A 89 6.20 3.48 4.41
N THR A 90 5.76 2.60 3.53
CA THR A 90 5.92 1.16 3.75
C THR A 90 7.23 0.70 3.10
N CYS A 91 8.01 -0.08 3.83
CA CYS A 91 9.28 -0.61 3.37
C CYS A 91 9.30 -2.13 3.57
N VAL A 92 9.47 -2.86 2.49
CA VAL A 92 9.77 -4.30 2.55
C VAL A 92 11.26 -4.45 2.82
N THR A 93 11.63 -5.16 3.89
CA THR A 93 13.01 -5.33 4.33
C THR A 93 13.33 -6.77 4.71
N MET A 94 14.55 -7.19 4.43
CA MET A 94 15.18 -8.39 4.98
C MET A 94 16.28 -8.03 6.01
N SER A 95 16.55 -6.74 6.22
CA SER A 95 17.59 -6.24 7.12
C SER A 95 17.09 -6.17 8.57
N THR A 96 17.99 -6.39 9.50
CA THR A 96 17.75 -6.27 10.95
C THR A 96 18.76 -5.34 11.61
N ASP A 97 19.55 -4.63 10.80
CA ASP A 97 20.63 -3.73 11.17
C ASP A 97 20.46 -2.35 10.48
N GLY A 98 21.38 -1.43 10.72
CA GLY A 98 21.33 -0.08 10.17
C GLY A 98 20.08 0.68 10.64
N ASP A 99 19.32 1.27 9.71
CA ASP A 99 18.07 1.99 10.00
C ASP A 99 16.94 1.06 10.51
N PHE A 100 17.12 -0.26 10.41
CA PHE A 100 16.16 -1.27 10.91
C PHE A 100 16.59 -1.87 12.26
N SER A 101 17.70 -1.40 12.85
CA SER A 101 18.14 -1.81 14.18
C SER A 101 17.12 -1.41 15.24
N GLY A 102 16.85 -2.31 16.20
CA GLY A 102 15.86 -2.06 17.25
C GLY A 102 14.41 -2.42 16.88
N ILE A 103 14.09 -2.68 15.62
CA ILE A 103 12.80 -3.20 15.21
C ILE A 103 12.72 -4.69 15.59
N ARG A 104 11.71 -5.07 16.37
CA ARG A 104 11.52 -6.46 16.79
C ARG A 104 10.75 -7.23 15.74
N PHE A 105 11.47 -7.95 14.88
CA PHE A 105 10.88 -8.84 13.89
C PHE A 105 10.57 -10.23 14.50
N ASN A 106 9.42 -10.77 14.18
CA ASN A 106 9.05 -12.13 14.64
C ASN A 106 9.84 -13.24 13.93
N LYS A 107 10.31 -13.01 12.70
CA LYS A 107 11.16 -13.91 11.92
C LYS A 107 12.22 -13.16 11.14
N ILE A 108 13.48 -13.52 11.33
CA ILE A 108 14.66 -12.80 10.80
C ILE A 108 15.02 -13.23 9.36
N ARG A 109 14.40 -14.27 8.80
CA ARG A 109 14.83 -14.85 7.50
C ARG A 109 13.85 -14.68 6.35
N THR A 110 12.82 -13.87 6.53
CA THR A 110 11.79 -13.59 5.51
C THR A 110 11.70 -12.10 5.25
N GLU A 111 11.13 -11.73 4.12
CA GLU A 111 10.72 -10.36 3.87
C GLU A 111 9.72 -9.92 4.95
N ASN A 112 9.99 -8.75 5.53
CA ASN A 112 9.14 -8.12 6.53
C ASN A 112 8.72 -6.75 6.00
N THR A 113 7.54 -6.29 6.33
CA THR A 113 7.14 -4.92 6.03
C THR A 113 7.23 -4.06 7.28
N VAL A 114 7.80 -2.88 7.12
CA VAL A 114 7.94 -1.86 8.15
C VAL A 114 7.18 -0.62 7.70
N LEU A 115 6.41 -0.03 8.58
CA LEU A 115 5.86 1.31 8.43
C LEU A 115 6.83 2.31 9.04
N LEU A 116 7.20 3.33 8.27
CA LEU A 116 8.13 4.37 8.64
C LEU A 116 7.40 5.71 8.67
N LYS A 117 7.66 6.55 9.65
CA LYS A 117 7.33 7.96 9.61
C LYS A 117 8.62 8.78 9.57
N LEU A 118 8.75 9.64 8.57
CA LEU A 118 9.81 10.62 8.47
C LEU A 118 9.18 12.02 8.55
N ASN A 119 9.88 12.94 9.22
CA ASN A 119 9.47 14.34 9.17
C ASN A 119 9.76 14.95 7.78
N LYS A 120 9.24 16.14 7.52
CA LYS A 120 9.41 16.86 6.24
C LYS A 120 10.87 17.13 5.83
N LYS A 121 11.83 16.97 6.73
CA LYS A 121 13.27 17.08 6.46
C LYS A 121 13.92 15.74 6.09
N GLY A 122 13.16 14.64 6.10
CA GLY A 122 13.64 13.29 5.80
C GLY A 122 14.27 12.56 6.97
N ASN A 123 14.17 13.09 8.21
CA ASN A 123 14.64 12.38 9.40
C ASN A 123 13.58 11.37 9.85
N LEU A 124 14.02 10.18 10.22
CA LEU A 124 13.15 9.14 10.74
C LEU A 124 12.68 9.54 12.15
N ASP A 125 11.35 9.59 12.34
CA ASP A 125 10.72 9.85 13.63
C ASP A 125 10.47 8.53 14.38
N TRP A 126 9.90 7.55 13.67
CA TRP A 126 9.65 6.21 14.21
C TRP A 126 9.51 5.17 13.08
N ALA A 127 9.65 3.91 13.47
CA ALA A 127 9.48 2.75 12.60
C ALA A 127 8.73 1.64 13.35
N GLU A 128 7.68 1.09 12.71
CA GLU A 128 6.85 0.03 13.26
C GLU A 128 6.83 -1.19 12.35
N TYR A 129 7.00 -2.38 12.92
CA TYR A 129 6.90 -3.63 12.20
C TYR A 129 5.43 -3.97 11.92
N LEU A 130 5.09 -4.07 10.64
CA LEU A 130 3.79 -4.58 10.22
C LEU A 130 3.83 -6.10 10.28
N GLN A 131 3.39 -6.62 11.42
CA GLN A 131 3.55 -8.04 11.74
C GLN A 131 2.78 -8.93 10.79
N GLY A 132 3.45 -9.98 10.32
CA GLY A 132 2.89 -11.05 9.51
C GLY A 132 3.81 -12.26 9.55
N SER A 133 3.32 -13.43 9.16
CA SER A 133 4.17 -14.58 8.92
C SER A 133 4.11 -14.91 7.42
N GLY A 134 5.25 -15.05 6.82
CA GLY A 134 5.32 -15.28 5.38
C GLY A 134 5.35 -13.98 4.57
N LYS A 135 4.95 -14.05 3.31
CA LYS A 135 4.87 -12.87 2.43
C LYS A 135 3.63 -12.05 2.78
N SER A 136 3.83 -11.00 3.60
CA SER A 136 2.81 -9.97 3.78
C SER A 136 3.19 -8.77 2.92
N GLU A 137 2.26 -8.33 2.07
CA GLU A 137 2.47 -7.24 1.12
C GLU A 137 1.57 -6.08 1.54
N PHE A 138 2.16 -4.97 2.01
CA PHE A 138 1.44 -3.75 2.36
C PHE A 138 1.81 -2.66 1.37
N ASN A 139 0.96 -2.48 0.37
CA ASN A 139 1.19 -1.55 -0.74
C ASN A 139 0.19 -0.39 -0.76
N ALA A 140 -0.88 -0.47 0.03
CA ALA A 140 -1.87 0.59 0.18
C ALA A 140 -1.56 1.44 1.41
N LEU A 141 -1.48 2.76 1.26
CA LEU A 141 -1.14 3.69 2.33
C LEU A 141 -1.82 5.03 2.08
N ALA A 142 -2.55 5.53 3.07
CA ALA A 142 -3.13 6.86 3.08
C ALA A 142 -2.90 7.53 4.44
N VAL A 143 -2.75 8.86 4.45
CA VAL A 143 -2.64 9.67 5.67
C VAL A 143 -4.01 10.15 6.09
N THR A 144 -4.22 10.25 7.41
CA THR A 144 -5.47 10.71 8.02
C THR A 144 -5.35 12.15 8.52
N ASP A 145 -6.46 12.87 8.62
CA ASP A 145 -6.50 14.30 9.00
C ASP A 145 -5.96 14.56 10.42
N ASP A 146 -6.00 13.56 11.30
CA ASP A 146 -5.43 13.62 12.65
C ASP A 146 -3.90 13.41 12.69
N GLY A 147 -3.26 13.40 11.51
CA GLY A 147 -1.82 13.21 11.36
C GLY A 147 -1.37 11.76 11.51
N GLY A 148 -2.28 10.80 11.56
CA GLY A 148 -1.99 9.36 11.52
C GLY A 148 -1.96 8.81 10.09
N CYS A 149 -2.09 7.49 9.96
CA CYS A 149 -2.20 6.84 8.66
C CYS A 149 -3.01 5.54 8.73
N VAL A 150 -3.48 5.11 7.58
CA VAL A 150 -4.07 3.79 7.38
C VAL A 150 -3.24 3.03 6.35
N VAL A 151 -2.92 1.78 6.64
CA VAL A 151 -2.13 0.92 5.77
C VAL A 151 -2.91 -0.35 5.48
N GLY A 152 -2.88 -0.79 4.23
CA GLY A 152 -3.58 -1.97 3.78
C GLY A 152 -2.70 -2.89 2.94
N GLY A 153 -3.05 -4.16 2.90
CA GLY A 153 -2.30 -5.14 2.14
C GLY A 153 -2.88 -6.54 2.22
N THR A 154 -2.09 -7.50 1.80
CA THR A 154 -2.41 -8.92 1.88
C THR A 154 -1.60 -9.57 2.99
N PHE A 155 -2.24 -10.41 3.74
CA PHE A 155 -1.67 -11.00 4.93
C PHE A 155 -1.86 -12.52 4.96
N THR A 156 -0.79 -13.25 5.23
CA THR A 156 -0.84 -14.69 5.48
C THR A 156 -0.52 -14.90 6.95
N ILE A 157 -1.50 -15.34 7.75
CA ILE A 157 -1.34 -15.40 9.20
C ILE A 157 -0.83 -16.74 9.70
N TYR A 158 0.05 -16.61 10.68
CA TYR A 158 0.15 -17.56 11.79
C TYR A 158 -0.01 -16.79 13.10
N LYS A 159 -0.71 -17.41 14.05
CA LYS A 159 -1.07 -16.96 15.38
C LYS A 159 -0.03 -16.02 16.02
N ARG A 160 -0.43 -14.82 16.40
CA ARG A 160 0.36 -13.92 17.22
C ARG A 160 0.24 -14.28 18.71
N ALA A 161 1.35 -14.17 19.45
CA ALA A 161 1.40 -14.55 20.86
C ALA A 161 0.62 -13.61 21.80
N ASP A 162 0.29 -12.39 21.36
CA ASP A 162 -0.40 -11.36 22.17
C ASP A 162 -1.92 -11.30 21.99
N GLY A 163 -2.49 -12.24 21.23
CA GLY A 163 -3.95 -12.42 21.14
C GLY A 163 -4.72 -11.37 20.34
N ILE A 164 -4.05 -10.39 19.70
CA ILE A 164 -4.72 -9.33 18.96
C ILE A 164 -5.22 -9.82 17.59
N TYR A 165 -4.65 -10.89 17.05
CA TYR A 165 -5.00 -11.44 15.75
C TYR A 165 -5.39 -12.91 15.88
N THR A 166 -6.65 -13.15 15.70
CA THR A 166 -7.21 -14.50 15.64
C THR A 166 -7.54 -14.84 14.20
N MET A 167 -6.69 -15.64 13.57
CA MET A 167 -6.98 -16.43 12.36
C MET A 167 -7.36 -15.65 11.08
N ASN A 168 -6.86 -16.14 9.93
CA ASN A 168 -7.46 -15.95 8.62
C ASN A 168 -8.88 -16.47 8.65
N TYR A 169 -9.76 -15.85 7.92
CA TYR A 169 -11.05 -16.47 7.60
C TYR A 169 -10.86 -17.63 6.60
N GLY A 170 -9.78 -17.61 5.80
CA GLY A 170 -9.52 -18.57 4.75
C GLY A 170 -8.03 -18.83 4.49
N LYS A 171 -7.59 -18.59 3.25
CA LYS A 171 -6.21 -18.84 2.80
C LYS A 171 -5.33 -17.62 3.02
N ARG A 172 -5.57 -16.54 2.28
CA ARG A 172 -4.91 -15.24 2.40
C ARG A 172 -5.98 -14.19 2.49
N ASP A 173 -5.89 -13.28 3.45
CA ASP A 173 -6.87 -12.23 3.64
C ASP A 173 -6.27 -10.85 3.43
N GLY A 174 -7.10 -9.90 3.05
CA GLY A 174 -6.81 -8.49 3.14
C GLY A 174 -6.64 -8.07 4.59
N TYR A 175 -5.81 -7.08 4.83
CA TYR A 175 -5.57 -6.57 6.17
C TYR A 175 -5.42 -5.06 6.15
N VAL A 176 -6.08 -4.39 7.08
CA VAL A 176 -6.03 -2.94 7.26
C VAL A 176 -5.67 -2.62 8.70
N LEU A 177 -4.69 -1.71 8.88
CA LEU A 177 -4.30 -1.17 10.18
C LEU A 177 -4.40 0.35 10.15
N ARG A 178 -4.94 0.93 11.20
CA ARG A 178 -4.92 2.37 11.43
C ARG A 178 -3.93 2.70 12.54
N TYR A 179 -3.06 3.66 12.29
CA TYR A 179 -2.09 4.19 13.23
C TYR A 179 -2.38 5.65 13.54
N ASN A 180 -2.18 6.06 14.78
CA ASN A 180 -2.12 7.48 15.14
C ASN A 180 -0.77 8.09 14.73
N SER A 181 -0.63 9.41 14.90
CA SER A 181 0.60 10.15 14.56
C SER A 181 1.86 9.72 15.34
N LYS A 182 1.68 8.98 16.45
CA LYS A 182 2.76 8.45 17.32
C LYS A 182 3.18 7.03 16.95
N GLY A 183 2.60 6.42 15.91
CA GLY A 183 2.89 5.04 15.51
C GLY A 183 2.16 3.97 16.33
N GLN A 184 1.16 4.35 17.13
CA GLN A 184 0.38 3.39 17.91
C GLN A 184 -0.83 2.91 17.10
N VAL A 185 -1.10 1.61 17.13
CA VAL A 185 -2.27 1.02 16.45
C VAL A 185 -3.56 1.48 17.13
N CYS A 186 -4.43 2.14 16.37
CA CYS A 186 -5.77 2.52 16.81
C CYS A 186 -6.72 1.32 16.69
N TRP A 187 -6.70 0.67 15.53
CA TRP A 187 -7.44 -0.55 15.26
C TRP A 187 -6.77 -1.33 14.12
N SER A 188 -7.16 -2.59 14.01
CA SER A 188 -6.78 -3.44 12.90
C SER A 188 -7.94 -4.33 12.49
N ARG A 189 -7.99 -4.71 11.21
CA ARG A 189 -9.06 -5.52 10.66
C ARG A 189 -8.57 -6.44 9.57
N LEU A 190 -9.03 -7.69 9.61
CA LEU A 190 -9.02 -8.57 8.45
C LEU A 190 -10.16 -8.21 7.50
N ILE A 191 -9.93 -8.35 6.21
CA ILE A 191 -10.92 -8.19 5.15
C ILE A 191 -10.82 -9.43 4.28
N GLY A 192 -11.88 -10.24 4.30
CA GLY A 192 -11.86 -11.49 3.56
C GLY A 192 -12.98 -12.43 3.90
N GLY A 193 -12.75 -13.69 3.59
CA GLY A 193 -13.64 -14.82 3.82
C GLY A 193 -12.91 -16.15 3.65
N ALA A 194 -13.59 -17.19 3.16
CA ALA A 194 -13.05 -18.57 3.14
C ALA A 194 -11.92 -18.80 2.12
N ASP A 195 -11.71 -17.89 1.17
CA ASP A 195 -10.71 -18.02 0.10
C ASP A 195 -9.68 -16.87 0.11
N ASP A 196 -8.94 -16.69 -1.00
CA ASP A 196 -7.91 -15.65 -1.11
C ASP A 196 -8.54 -14.27 -1.32
N ASP A 197 -8.14 -13.32 -0.49
CA ASP A 197 -8.57 -11.93 -0.50
C ASP A 197 -7.36 -10.99 -0.39
N SER A 198 -7.47 -9.78 -0.93
CA SER A 198 -6.37 -8.81 -0.92
C SER A 198 -6.90 -7.39 -0.86
N VAL A 199 -6.27 -6.54 -0.05
CA VAL A 199 -6.39 -5.08 -0.13
C VAL A 199 -5.28 -4.57 -1.03
N LEU A 200 -5.64 -3.79 -2.05
CA LEU A 200 -4.71 -3.27 -3.06
C LEU A 200 -4.62 -1.75 -3.05
N GLY A 201 -5.70 -1.05 -2.70
CA GLY A 201 -5.75 0.39 -2.57
C GLY A 201 -6.57 0.85 -1.37
N ILE A 202 -6.23 2.02 -0.84
CA ILE A 202 -6.94 2.65 0.28
C ILE A 202 -6.90 4.17 0.15
N ALA A 203 -8.02 4.82 0.42
CA ALA A 203 -8.11 6.27 0.44
C ALA A 203 -8.96 6.75 1.62
N CYS A 204 -8.57 7.87 2.23
CA CYS A 204 -9.38 8.54 3.24
C CYS A 204 -10.53 9.29 2.56
N ILE A 205 -11.76 9.03 2.99
CA ILE A 205 -12.98 9.71 2.56
C ILE A 205 -13.60 10.43 3.77
N LYS A 206 -14.60 11.27 3.54
CA LYS A 206 -15.30 11.92 4.65
C LYS A 206 -15.93 10.89 5.59
N GLY A 207 -15.46 10.83 6.83
CA GLY A 207 -15.96 9.96 7.90
C GLY A 207 -15.44 8.51 7.85
N GLY A 208 -14.32 8.25 7.13
CA GLY A 208 -13.70 6.92 7.13
C GLY A 208 -12.83 6.64 5.90
N PHE A 209 -12.96 5.43 5.34
CA PHE A 209 -12.03 4.93 4.33
C PHE A 209 -12.76 4.21 3.20
N ALA A 210 -12.28 4.38 1.98
CA ALA A 210 -12.58 3.52 0.85
C ALA A 210 -11.41 2.53 0.66
N VAL A 211 -11.70 1.24 0.77
CA VAL A 211 -10.73 0.16 0.62
C VAL A 211 -11.10 -0.64 -0.63
N VAL A 212 -10.15 -0.84 -1.53
CA VAL A 212 -10.36 -1.59 -2.76
C VAL A 212 -9.41 -2.77 -2.88
N GLY A 213 -9.81 -3.77 -3.61
CA GLY A 213 -9.00 -4.96 -3.79
C GLY A 213 -9.66 -6.00 -4.67
N GLN A 214 -9.27 -7.24 -4.44
CA GLN A 214 -9.85 -8.42 -5.08
C GLN A 214 -10.17 -9.49 -4.05
N SER A 215 -11.23 -10.26 -4.31
CA SER A 215 -11.71 -11.31 -3.42
C SER A 215 -12.18 -12.53 -4.21
N LYS A 216 -11.86 -13.71 -3.67
CA LYS A 216 -12.44 -15.01 -4.11
C LYS A 216 -13.50 -15.51 -3.17
N SER A 217 -13.79 -14.77 -2.11
CA SER A 217 -14.67 -15.19 -1.03
C SER A 217 -16.14 -14.80 -1.28
N SER A 218 -17.03 -15.62 -0.74
CA SER A 218 -18.49 -15.38 -0.67
C SER A 218 -19.02 -15.45 0.76
N THR A 219 -18.15 -15.41 1.75
CA THR A 219 -18.45 -15.46 3.18
C THR A 219 -17.92 -14.22 3.90
N GLU A 220 -18.23 -14.04 5.16
CA GLU A 220 -17.77 -12.94 6.05
C GLU A 220 -18.02 -11.56 5.44
N ASP A 221 -16.98 -10.78 5.13
CA ASP A 221 -17.11 -9.44 4.53
C ASP A 221 -17.80 -9.47 3.15
N PHE A 222 -17.86 -10.62 2.52
CA PHE A 222 -18.43 -10.85 1.19
C PHE A 222 -19.65 -11.78 1.21
N GLN A 223 -20.29 -11.95 2.37
CA GLN A 223 -21.46 -12.80 2.51
C GLN A 223 -22.61 -12.36 1.59
N GLY A 224 -23.19 -13.31 0.89
CA GLY A 224 -24.28 -13.07 -0.05
C GLY A 224 -23.83 -12.65 -1.46
N TYR A 225 -22.54 -12.45 -1.69
CA TYR A 225 -22.00 -12.19 -3.03
C TYR A 225 -21.60 -13.51 -3.71
N LYS A 226 -22.04 -13.69 -4.95
CA LYS A 226 -21.51 -14.78 -5.79
C LYS A 226 -20.23 -14.30 -6.44
N VAL A 227 -19.16 -15.08 -6.29
CA VAL A 227 -17.93 -14.87 -7.03
C VAL A 227 -18.17 -15.30 -8.48
N GLY A 228 -17.91 -14.41 -9.43
CA GLY A 228 -17.85 -14.72 -10.85
C GLY A 228 -16.42 -15.09 -11.22
N GLY A 229 -16.21 -16.15 -11.98
CA GLY A 229 -14.83 -16.53 -12.36
C GLY A 229 -13.96 -16.97 -11.19
N GLY A 230 -12.71 -16.46 -11.11
CA GLY A 230 -11.71 -16.79 -10.08
C GLY A 230 -11.60 -15.74 -8.97
N SER A 231 -11.66 -14.45 -9.31
CA SER A 231 -11.62 -13.34 -8.34
C SER A 231 -12.42 -12.15 -8.84
N ASP A 232 -13.04 -11.41 -7.93
CA ASP A 232 -13.81 -10.20 -8.24
C ASP A 232 -13.22 -8.98 -7.51
N GLY A 233 -13.28 -7.82 -8.17
CA GLY A 233 -12.98 -6.54 -7.55
C GLY A 233 -14.01 -6.17 -6.49
N TYR A 234 -13.61 -5.35 -5.51
CA TYR A 234 -14.52 -4.81 -4.50
C TYR A 234 -14.17 -3.38 -4.09
N ILE A 235 -15.19 -2.69 -3.56
CA ILE A 235 -15.05 -1.48 -2.76
C ILE A 235 -15.68 -1.78 -1.41
N LEU A 236 -14.92 -1.61 -0.34
CA LEU A 236 -15.40 -1.71 1.03
C LEU A 236 -15.30 -0.33 1.67
N TYR A 237 -16.42 0.21 2.12
CA TYR A 237 -16.45 1.45 2.87
C TYR A 237 -16.36 1.14 4.36
N LEU A 238 -15.38 1.73 5.03
CA LEU A 238 -15.18 1.63 6.48
C LEU A 238 -15.40 3.00 7.12
N ASN A 239 -16.01 3.03 8.30
CA ASN A 239 -16.04 4.23 9.12
C ASN A 239 -14.70 4.44 9.87
N ASP A 240 -14.57 5.51 10.65
CA ASP A 240 -13.33 5.85 11.39
C ASP A 240 -12.91 4.78 12.41
N GLU A 241 -13.85 3.95 12.91
CA GLU A 241 -13.59 2.82 13.81
C GLU A 241 -13.25 1.52 13.05
N GLY A 242 -13.16 1.55 11.72
CA GLY A 242 -12.85 0.38 10.89
C GLY A 242 -14.04 -0.57 10.65
N LYS A 243 -15.27 -0.16 10.97
CA LYS A 243 -16.48 -0.97 10.71
C LYS A 243 -16.97 -0.76 9.29
N THR A 244 -17.40 -1.85 8.63
CA THR A 244 -18.02 -1.78 7.30
C THR A 244 -19.35 -1.03 7.35
N THR A 245 -19.47 -0.04 6.48
CA THR A 245 -20.72 0.72 6.26
C THR A 245 -21.38 0.34 4.94
N ALA A 246 -20.60 -0.06 3.93
CA ALA A 246 -21.12 -0.56 2.67
C ALA A 246 -20.07 -1.42 1.95
N THR A 247 -20.53 -2.33 1.10
CA THR A 247 -19.71 -3.14 0.20
C THR A 247 -20.28 -3.04 -1.22
N VAL A 248 -19.42 -2.80 -2.19
CA VAL A 248 -19.75 -2.82 -3.61
C VAL A 248 -18.88 -3.87 -4.29
N ARG A 249 -19.50 -4.78 -5.02
CA ARG A 249 -18.76 -5.72 -5.89
C ARG A 249 -18.57 -5.12 -7.28
N LEU A 250 -17.37 -5.26 -7.78
CA LEU A 250 -16.96 -4.94 -9.14
C LEU A 250 -16.71 -6.28 -9.84
N ASN A 251 -17.78 -6.94 -10.19
CA ASN A 251 -17.75 -8.34 -10.63
C ASN A 251 -18.35 -8.54 -12.02
N GLY A 252 -17.93 -9.60 -12.64
CA GLY A 252 -18.49 -10.19 -13.84
C GLY A 252 -18.37 -11.71 -13.79
N ALA A 253 -18.45 -12.38 -14.95
CA ALA A 253 -18.34 -13.84 -15.03
C ALA A 253 -16.90 -14.35 -15.07
N GLN A 254 -15.90 -13.46 -15.09
CA GLN A 254 -14.47 -13.77 -15.15
C GLN A 254 -13.72 -13.03 -14.03
N ASP A 255 -12.38 -13.14 -14.02
CA ASP A 255 -11.54 -12.46 -13.03
C ASP A 255 -11.58 -10.94 -13.19
N ASP A 256 -11.73 -10.25 -12.08
CA ASP A 256 -11.77 -8.80 -11.99
C ASP A 256 -10.94 -8.32 -10.77
N SER A 257 -10.45 -7.09 -10.79
CA SER A 257 -9.69 -6.52 -9.68
C SER A 257 -9.80 -5.00 -9.65
N ALA A 258 -9.96 -4.42 -8.46
CA ALA A 258 -9.77 -3.00 -8.21
C ALA A 258 -8.37 -2.80 -7.60
N MET A 259 -7.50 -2.10 -8.32
CA MET A 259 -6.08 -2.02 -7.98
C MET A 259 -5.72 -0.79 -7.16
N ASP A 260 -6.40 0.32 -7.39
CA ASP A 260 -6.10 1.59 -6.74
C ASP A 260 -7.35 2.46 -6.64
N VAL A 261 -7.34 3.41 -5.69
CA VAL A 261 -8.43 4.34 -5.42
C VAL A 261 -7.90 5.72 -5.10
N ALA A 262 -8.50 6.75 -5.68
CA ALA A 262 -8.22 8.15 -5.40
C ALA A 262 -9.50 8.91 -5.06
N VAL A 263 -9.41 9.88 -4.13
CA VAL A 263 -10.52 10.79 -3.82
C VAL A 263 -10.46 11.98 -4.78
N LEU A 264 -11.60 12.31 -5.37
CA LEU A 264 -11.75 13.47 -6.25
C LEU A 264 -12.15 14.71 -5.43
N SER A 265 -11.98 15.89 -6.02
CA SER A 265 -12.24 17.18 -5.35
C SER A 265 -13.69 17.38 -4.89
N ASP A 266 -14.64 16.63 -5.44
CA ASP A 266 -16.06 16.65 -5.06
C ASP A 266 -16.42 15.58 -4.01
N GLY A 267 -15.42 14.85 -3.48
CA GLY A 267 -15.58 13.79 -2.51
C GLY A 267 -15.98 12.43 -3.09
N SER A 268 -16.19 12.32 -4.40
CA SER A 268 -16.34 11.03 -5.06
C SER A 268 -15.00 10.30 -5.15
N ILE A 269 -15.02 9.01 -5.47
CA ILE A 269 -13.80 8.22 -5.65
C ILE A 269 -13.66 7.76 -7.10
N ALA A 270 -12.44 7.78 -7.60
CA ALA A 270 -12.04 7.13 -8.84
C ALA A 270 -11.30 5.84 -8.51
N ILE A 271 -11.60 4.77 -9.24
CA ILE A 271 -10.99 3.46 -9.08
C ILE A 271 -10.37 3.05 -10.40
N ALA A 272 -9.14 2.56 -10.34
CA ALA A 272 -8.47 1.93 -11.45
C ALA A 272 -8.31 0.43 -11.19
N GLY A 273 -8.43 -0.38 -12.24
CA GLY A 273 -8.30 -1.82 -12.12
C GLY A 273 -8.21 -2.51 -13.47
N TRP A 274 -8.40 -3.82 -13.45
CA TRP A 274 -8.47 -4.62 -14.66
C TRP A 274 -9.63 -5.62 -14.58
N THR A 275 -10.15 -6.01 -15.75
CA THR A 275 -11.25 -6.95 -15.90
C THR A 275 -10.98 -7.93 -17.04
N LYS A 276 -11.46 -9.15 -16.91
CA LYS A 276 -11.64 -10.11 -18.02
C LYS A 276 -13.10 -10.28 -18.40
N SER A 277 -14.01 -9.67 -17.63
CA SER A 277 -15.45 -9.79 -17.80
C SER A 277 -15.98 -8.84 -18.88
N ASP A 278 -17.10 -9.22 -19.49
CA ASP A 278 -17.87 -8.41 -20.43
C ASP A 278 -19.37 -8.31 -20.06
N ASP A 279 -19.71 -8.67 -18.84
CA ASP A 279 -21.05 -8.70 -18.28
C ASP A 279 -21.13 -7.97 -16.93
N GLN A 280 -22.31 -7.87 -16.34
CA GLN A 280 -22.57 -7.25 -15.04
C GLN A 280 -21.97 -5.85 -14.91
N ALA A 281 -20.96 -5.65 -14.02
CA ALA A 281 -20.30 -4.37 -13.82
C ALA A 281 -19.52 -3.88 -15.06
N PHE A 282 -19.17 -4.77 -15.97
CA PHE A 282 -18.34 -4.54 -17.16
C PHE A 282 -19.04 -4.77 -18.49
N ASN A 283 -20.38 -4.73 -18.49
CA ASN A 283 -21.22 -5.07 -19.63
C ASN A 283 -20.77 -4.36 -20.92
N GLY A 284 -20.46 -5.15 -21.95
CA GLY A 284 -20.03 -4.68 -23.27
C GLY A 284 -18.59 -4.19 -23.33
N SER A 285 -17.83 -4.24 -22.24
CA SER A 285 -16.48 -3.66 -22.16
C SER A 285 -15.38 -4.58 -22.71
N ASN A 286 -15.55 -5.91 -22.61
CA ASN A 286 -14.48 -6.88 -22.93
C ASN A 286 -14.96 -8.11 -23.69
N THR A 287 -15.36 -7.95 -24.94
CA THR A 287 -15.87 -9.04 -25.79
C THR A 287 -14.84 -10.14 -26.09
N LYS A 288 -13.56 -9.89 -25.88
CA LYS A 288 -12.46 -10.86 -26.13
C LYS A 288 -12.04 -11.64 -24.88
N LYS A 289 -12.58 -11.34 -23.69
CA LYS A 289 -12.22 -11.96 -22.40
C LYS A 289 -10.72 -11.92 -22.08
N GLN A 290 -10.04 -10.86 -22.50
CA GLN A 290 -8.62 -10.60 -22.21
C GLN A 290 -8.51 -9.60 -21.05
N TYR A 291 -7.33 -9.47 -20.47
CA TYR A 291 -7.09 -8.42 -19.48
C TYR A 291 -7.26 -7.03 -20.11
N MET A 292 -8.21 -6.27 -19.59
CA MET A 292 -8.45 -4.88 -19.97
C MET A 292 -8.41 -3.99 -18.73
N GLY A 293 -7.71 -2.86 -18.83
CA GLY A 293 -7.74 -1.84 -17.80
C GLY A 293 -9.07 -1.09 -17.81
N TYR A 294 -9.57 -0.72 -16.65
CA TYR A 294 -10.72 0.15 -16.50
C TYR A 294 -10.46 1.28 -15.49
N VAL A 295 -11.22 2.36 -15.64
CA VAL A 295 -11.37 3.42 -14.65
C VAL A 295 -12.87 3.63 -14.44
N SER A 296 -13.27 3.71 -13.17
CA SER A 296 -14.67 3.96 -12.80
C SER A 296 -14.76 5.00 -11.70
N ARG A 297 -15.92 5.66 -11.58
CA ARG A 297 -16.19 6.68 -10.56
C ARG A 297 -17.39 6.27 -9.72
N TYR A 298 -17.28 6.41 -8.41
CA TYR A 298 -18.35 6.15 -7.45
C TYR A 298 -18.54 7.35 -6.54
N THR A 299 -19.80 7.63 -6.20
CA THR A 299 -20.10 8.59 -5.12
C THR A 299 -19.81 7.94 -3.79
N ALA A 300 -18.93 8.53 -2.98
CA ALA A 300 -18.65 8.06 -1.61
C ALA A 300 -19.78 8.50 -0.67
N THR A 301 -21.00 8.02 -0.88
CA THR A 301 -22.11 8.23 0.08
C THR A 301 -22.09 7.10 1.10
N MET A 302 -21.55 7.40 2.28
CA MET A 302 -21.91 6.63 3.47
C MET A 302 -23.38 6.94 3.79
N LYS A 303 -24.24 5.94 3.73
CA LYS A 303 -25.63 6.04 4.20
C LYS A 303 -25.67 5.85 5.72
#